data_997f727505cd3c6a9efe7928be192b17
#
_entry.id   997f727505cd3c6a9efe7928be192b17
#
_cell.length_a   1.000
_cell.length_b   1.000
_cell.length_c   1.000
_cell.angle_alpha   90.00
_cell.angle_beta   90.00
_cell.angle_gamma   90.00
#
_symmetry.space_group_name_H-M   'P 1'
#
loop_
_entity.id
_entity.type
_entity.pdbx_description
1 polymer ?
#
loop_
_entity_poly.entity_id
_entity_poly.type
_entity_poly.pdbx_seq_one_letter_code
_entity_poly.pdbx_strand_id
1 'polypeptide(L)'
;IGSLIESPGFYPNLTATENLHIFATLRGVPNRHAIKDALDFVGLPYKDKKLFSQYSLGMKQRLAIALAIMHDPELLILDEPINGLDPIGIAEVRSFLRQLCREKGKTILISSHILSEISLLADDIGIIDHGVLLEEESLSVLENKNRRCIHLGISDAAQAARLLETVVHTKQFKIDDDQNIRIFDTSLSPALVSDTMLKGGISLYDLHLCEDTLEDYFKRVTGGEGIG
;
A
#
# COMPACT_ATOMS: atom_id res chain seq x y z
N ILE A 1 -0.76 -22.15 9.79
CA ILE A 1 -1.07 -21.04 8.88
C ILE A 1 -2.40 -20.43 9.30
N GLY A 2 -2.45 -19.10 9.45
CA GLY A 2 -3.68 -18.33 9.53
C GLY A 2 -3.99 -17.72 8.17
N SER A 3 -5.29 -17.62 7.81
CA SER A 3 -5.65 -17.04 6.52
C SER A 3 -6.90 -16.17 6.61
N LEU A 4 -6.89 -15.11 5.82
CA LEU A 4 -8.03 -14.29 5.49
C LEU A 4 -8.13 -14.22 3.97
N ILE A 5 -9.17 -14.81 3.41
CA ILE A 5 -9.44 -14.81 1.97
C ILE A 5 -10.79 -14.13 1.81
N GLU A 6 -10.79 -12.96 1.15
CA GLU A 6 -11.98 -12.11 1.01
C GLU A 6 -12.68 -11.84 2.35
N SER A 7 -13.95 -12.20 2.46
CA SER A 7 -14.75 -12.02 3.68
C SER A 7 -15.07 -13.37 4.33
N PRO A 8 -14.63 -13.62 5.56
CA PRO A 8 -14.98 -14.84 6.28
C PRO A 8 -16.48 -14.97 6.41
N GLY A 9 -17.00 -16.19 6.21
CA GLY A 9 -18.41 -16.52 6.35
C GLY A 9 -18.87 -16.53 7.81
N PHE A 10 -18.92 -15.37 8.45
CA PHE A 10 -19.46 -15.24 9.81
C PHE A 10 -20.98 -15.27 9.82
N TYR A 11 -21.54 -15.79 10.92
CA TYR A 11 -22.97 -15.83 11.14
C TYR A 11 -23.48 -14.44 11.57
N PRO A 12 -24.39 -13.82 10.80
CA PRO A 12 -24.80 -12.43 11.03
C PRO A 12 -25.58 -12.21 12.33
N ASN A 13 -26.23 -13.25 12.82
CA ASN A 13 -27.06 -13.27 14.03
C ASN A 13 -26.30 -13.69 15.29
N LEU A 14 -24.99 -13.85 15.22
CA LEU A 14 -24.14 -14.17 16.35
C LEU A 14 -23.21 -13.00 16.68
N THR A 15 -22.75 -12.94 17.92
CA THR A 15 -21.72 -12.01 18.38
C THR A 15 -20.34 -12.41 17.86
N ALA A 16 -19.32 -11.55 18.00
CA ALA A 16 -17.94 -11.87 17.66
C ALA A 16 -17.43 -13.10 18.41
N THR A 17 -17.66 -13.15 19.72
CA THR A 17 -17.25 -14.26 20.59
C THR A 17 -17.88 -15.58 20.18
N GLU A 18 -19.19 -15.59 19.89
CA GLU A 18 -19.91 -16.78 19.45
C GLU A 18 -19.42 -17.28 18.09
N ASN A 19 -19.19 -16.36 17.14
CA ASN A 19 -18.60 -16.70 15.86
C ASN A 19 -17.23 -17.35 16.03
N LEU A 20 -16.31 -16.72 16.77
CA LEU A 20 -14.98 -17.29 17.00
C LEU A 20 -15.03 -18.62 17.76
N HIS A 21 -15.99 -18.85 18.66
CA HIS A 21 -16.17 -20.14 19.31
C HIS A 21 -16.47 -21.27 18.33
N ILE A 22 -17.32 -21.03 17.33
CA ILE A 22 -17.61 -22.02 16.28
C ILE A 22 -16.32 -22.40 15.56
N PHE A 23 -15.56 -21.40 15.09
CA PHE A 23 -14.31 -21.64 14.35
C PHE A 23 -13.23 -22.26 15.24
N ALA A 24 -13.12 -21.86 16.51
CA ALA A 24 -12.19 -22.46 17.45
C ALA A 24 -12.48 -23.96 17.67
N THR A 25 -13.77 -24.31 17.77
CA THR A 25 -14.20 -25.71 17.89
C THR A 25 -13.87 -26.49 16.62
N LEU A 26 -14.18 -25.96 15.46
CA LEU A 26 -13.90 -26.61 14.16
C LEU A 26 -12.41 -26.83 13.91
N ARG A 27 -11.57 -25.89 14.37
CA ARG A 27 -10.11 -25.96 14.21
C ARG A 27 -9.40 -26.71 15.35
N GLY A 28 -10.14 -27.13 16.38
CA GLY A 28 -9.58 -27.82 17.54
C GLY A 28 -8.60 -26.95 18.34
N VAL A 29 -8.86 -25.65 18.47
CA VAL A 29 -8.00 -24.71 19.21
C VAL A 29 -8.05 -25.03 20.72
N PRO A 30 -6.94 -25.49 21.34
CA PRO A 30 -6.99 -26.00 22.72
C PRO A 30 -6.95 -24.88 23.76
N ASN A 31 -6.47 -23.70 23.42
CA ASN A 31 -6.29 -22.58 24.35
C ASN A 31 -7.63 -21.92 24.69
N ARG A 32 -8.04 -21.99 25.94
CA ARG A 32 -9.31 -21.40 26.43
C ARG A 32 -9.33 -19.86 26.36
N HIS A 33 -8.17 -19.22 26.31
CA HIS A 33 -8.02 -17.76 26.24
C HIS A 33 -7.85 -17.25 24.80
N ALA A 34 -7.60 -18.14 23.83
CA ALA A 34 -7.28 -17.76 22.45
C ALA A 34 -8.26 -16.77 21.83
N ILE A 35 -9.57 -16.97 22.04
CA ILE A 35 -10.60 -16.07 21.51
C ILE A 35 -10.53 -14.70 22.17
N LYS A 36 -10.38 -14.66 23.49
CA LYS A 36 -10.27 -13.39 24.23
C LYS A 36 -9.03 -12.64 23.82
N ASP A 37 -7.88 -13.31 23.78
CA ASP A 37 -6.59 -12.72 23.44
C ASP A 37 -6.60 -12.18 22.00
N ALA A 38 -7.23 -12.92 21.06
CA ALA A 38 -7.36 -12.47 19.68
C ALA A 38 -8.29 -11.25 19.54
N LEU A 39 -9.42 -11.23 20.25
CA LEU A 39 -10.34 -10.08 20.25
C LEU A 39 -9.70 -8.85 20.90
N ASP A 40 -9.04 -9.02 22.04
CA ASP A 40 -8.34 -7.94 22.74
C ASP A 40 -7.24 -7.35 21.84
N PHE A 41 -6.50 -8.21 21.11
CA PHE A 41 -5.43 -7.76 20.19
C PHE A 41 -5.96 -6.83 19.09
N VAL A 42 -7.12 -7.14 18.51
CA VAL A 42 -7.74 -6.33 17.45
C VAL A 42 -8.68 -5.24 17.99
N GLY A 43 -8.71 -5.02 19.31
CA GLY A 43 -9.53 -3.98 19.93
C GLY A 43 -11.04 -4.22 19.83
N LEU A 44 -11.46 -5.48 19.79
CA LEU A 44 -12.88 -5.87 19.86
C LEU A 44 -13.22 -6.43 21.24
N PRO A 45 -14.32 -5.96 21.89
CA PRO A 45 -14.66 -6.40 23.22
C PRO A 45 -15.13 -7.86 23.25
N TYR A 46 -14.52 -8.68 24.13
CA TYR A 46 -14.82 -10.10 24.27
C TYR A 46 -16.28 -10.41 24.70
N LYS A 47 -16.89 -9.52 25.49
CA LYS A 47 -18.27 -9.70 26.01
C LYS A 47 -19.29 -8.76 25.36
N ASP A 48 -19.05 -8.33 24.13
CA ASP A 48 -20.00 -7.49 23.40
C ASP A 48 -21.24 -8.33 23.02
N LYS A 49 -22.43 -7.71 23.19
CA LYS A 49 -23.70 -8.29 22.76
C LYS A 49 -24.09 -7.89 21.33
N LYS A 50 -23.28 -7.04 20.70
CA LYS A 50 -23.50 -6.56 19.34
C LYS A 50 -23.38 -7.71 18.36
N LEU A 51 -24.37 -7.89 17.51
CA LEU A 51 -24.37 -8.94 16.49
C LEU A 51 -23.44 -8.56 15.34
N PHE A 52 -22.86 -9.56 14.67
CA PHE A 52 -21.99 -9.36 13.51
C PHE A 52 -22.67 -8.55 12.38
N SER A 53 -23.97 -8.74 12.17
CA SER A 53 -24.77 -7.95 11.23
C SER A 53 -24.74 -6.43 11.48
N GLN A 54 -24.45 -6.02 12.72
CA GLN A 54 -24.41 -4.63 13.16
C GLN A 54 -22.98 -4.02 13.11
N TYR A 55 -21.98 -4.83 12.72
CA TYR A 55 -20.59 -4.38 12.66
C TYR A 55 -20.36 -3.47 11.46
N SER A 56 -19.56 -2.42 11.66
CA SER A 56 -18.97 -1.66 10.55
C SER A 56 -18.00 -2.54 9.77
N LEU A 57 -17.63 -2.14 8.55
CA LEU A 57 -16.67 -2.87 7.73
C LEU A 57 -15.33 -3.05 8.49
N GLY A 58 -14.82 -2.01 9.13
CA GLY A 58 -13.60 -2.08 9.94
C GLY A 58 -13.71 -3.04 11.13
N MET A 59 -14.87 -3.11 11.80
CA MET A 59 -15.09 -4.12 12.85
C MET A 59 -15.14 -5.54 12.29
N LYS A 60 -15.73 -5.73 11.11
CA LYS A 60 -15.77 -7.03 10.43
C LYS A 60 -14.37 -7.48 10.04
N GLN A 61 -13.55 -6.57 9.51
CA GLN A 61 -12.16 -6.85 9.14
C GLN A 61 -11.31 -7.20 10.36
N ARG A 62 -11.46 -6.45 11.47
CA ARG A 62 -10.79 -6.78 12.73
C ARG A 62 -11.17 -8.15 13.26
N LEU A 63 -12.44 -8.54 13.17
CA LEU A 63 -12.87 -9.88 13.55
C LEU A 63 -12.28 -10.97 12.65
N ALA A 64 -12.13 -10.69 11.36
CA ALA A 64 -11.50 -11.60 10.40
C ALA A 64 -10.01 -11.82 10.71
N ILE A 65 -9.31 -10.75 11.07
CA ILE A 65 -7.91 -10.83 11.55
C ILE A 65 -7.84 -11.63 12.86
N ALA A 66 -8.76 -11.38 13.82
CA ALA A 66 -8.83 -12.15 15.07
C ALA A 66 -9.00 -13.65 14.80
N LEU A 67 -9.84 -14.01 13.83
CA LEU A 67 -10.01 -15.41 13.39
C LEU A 67 -8.73 -16.01 12.82
N ALA A 68 -7.98 -15.22 12.05
CA ALA A 68 -6.73 -15.66 11.42
C ALA A 68 -5.62 -15.91 12.45
N ILE A 69 -5.59 -15.13 13.54
CA ILE A 69 -4.50 -15.19 14.55
C ILE A 69 -4.82 -16.04 15.79
N MET A 70 -6.09 -16.37 16.06
CA MET A 70 -6.51 -16.97 17.34
C MET A 70 -5.86 -18.31 17.69
N HIS A 71 -5.35 -19.05 16.70
CA HIS A 71 -4.65 -20.33 16.89
C HIS A 71 -3.12 -20.17 16.87
N ASP A 72 -2.63 -18.94 17.00
CA ASP A 72 -1.23 -18.56 17.08
C ASP A 72 -0.34 -19.07 15.93
N PRO A 73 -0.72 -18.86 14.66
CA PRO A 73 0.06 -19.33 13.52
C PRO A 73 1.40 -18.60 13.40
N GLU A 74 2.39 -19.26 12.79
CA GLU A 74 3.68 -18.63 12.42
C GLU A 74 3.56 -17.82 11.12
N LEU A 75 2.72 -18.29 10.18
CA LEU A 75 2.50 -17.68 8.88
C LEU A 75 1.04 -17.24 8.74
N LEU A 76 0.84 -16.00 8.30
CA LEU A 76 -0.46 -15.44 7.93
C LEU A 76 -0.49 -15.16 6.43
N ILE A 77 -1.62 -15.51 5.79
CA ILE A 77 -1.90 -15.18 4.38
C ILE A 77 -3.18 -14.35 4.37
N LEU A 78 -3.04 -13.08 4.00
CA LEU A 78 -4.13 -12.10 4.07
C LEU A 78 -4.39 -11.51 2.69
N ASP A 79 -5.57 -11.79 2.15
CA ASP A 79 -5.99 -11.30 0.86
C ASP A 79 -6.79 -10.00 1.03
N GLU A 80 -6.27 -8.90 0.49
CA GLU A 80 -6.86 -7.56 0.53
C GLU A 80 -7.36 -7.11 1.92
N PRO A 81 -6.57 -7.23 3.01
CA PRO A 81 -7.07 -7.02 4.38
C PRO A 81 -7.44 -5.57 4.71
N ILE A 82 -7.08 -4.60 3.86
CA ILE A 82 -7.36 -3.17 4.05
C ILE A 82 -8.38 -2.62 3.05
N ASN A 83 -8.85 -3.46 2.12
CA ASN A 83 -9.75 -3.03 1.05
C ASN A 83 -11.08 -2.51 1.60
N GLY A 84 -11.52 -1.36 1.09
CA GLY A 84 -12.80 -0.72 1.45
C GLY A 84 -12.84 -0.09 2.84
N LEU A 85 -11.74 -0.08 3.59
CA LEU A 85 -11.66 0.60 4.87
C LEU A 85 -11.46 2.11 4.70
N ASP A 86 -11.94 2.87 5.69
CA ASP A 86 -11.60 4.28 5.82
C ASP A 86 -10.13 4.47 6.27
N PRO A 87 -9.55 5.67 6.16
CA PRO A 87 -8.15 5.90 6.53
C PRO A 87 -7.80 5.52 7.98
N ILE A 88 -8.75 5.64 8.90
CA ILE A 88 -8.55 5.25 10.31
C ILE A 88 -8.47 3.73 10.41
N GLY A 89 -9.39 3.01 9.78
CA GLY A 89 -9.39 1.55 9.75
C GLY A 89 -8.13 0.97 9.08
N ILE A 90 -7.66 1.58 8.00
CA ILE A 90 -6.39 1.21 7.35
C ILE A 90 -5.22 1.35 8.32
N ALA A 91 -5.12 2.51 9.02
CA ALA A 91 -4.05 2.74 9.99
C ALA A 91 -4.08 1.76 11.17
N GLU A 92 -5.27 1.38 11.64
CA GLU A 92 -5.45 0.37 12.70
C GLU A 92 -4.98 -1.02 12.23
N VAL A 93 -5.45 -1.48 11.06
CA VAL A 93 -5.04 -2.79 10.51
C VAL A 93 -3.53 -2.81 10.28
N ARG A 94 -2.96 -1.77 9.70
CA ARG A 94 -1.51 -1.64 9.51
C ARG A 94 -0.75 -1.75 10.84
N SER A 95 -1.25 -1.11 11.89
CA SER A 95 -0.66 -1.21 13.24
C SER A 95 -0.67 -2.65 13.75
N PHE A 96 -1.78 -3.37 13.61
CA PHE A 96 -1.89 -4.78 14.02
C PHE A 96 -0.91 -5.68 13.27
N LEU A 97 -0.82 -5.52 11.94
CA LEU A 97 0.09 -6.31 11.11
C LEU A 97 1.56 -6.08 11.49
N ARG A 98 1.96 -4.82 11.68
CA ARG A 98 3.30 -4.49 12.17
C ARG A 98 3.59 -5.08 13.55
N GLN A 99 2.63 -5.04 14.46
CA GLN A 99 2.77 -5.61 15.79
C GLN A 99 2.93 -7.13 15.74
N LEU A 100 2.18 -7.82 14.88
CA LEU A 100 2.32 -9.27 14.66
C LEU A 100 3.72 -9.64 14.16
N CYS A 101 4.28 -8.88 13.22
CA CYS A 101 5.63 -9.13 12.72
C CYS A 101 6.69 -8.81 13.77
N ARG A 102 6.68 -7.59 14.33
CA ARG A 102 7.79 -7.09 15.17
C ARG A 102 7.80 -7.64 16.58
N GLU A 103 6.63 -7.78 17.21
CA GLU A 103 6.53 -8.18 18.61
C GLU A 103 6.26 -9.67 18.77
N LYS A 104 5.56 -10.27 17.81
CA LYS A 104 5.19 -11.70 17.88
C LYS A 104 5.98 -12.58 16.91
N GLY A 105 6.88 -12.01 16.10
CA GLY A 105 7.74 -12.75 15.19
C GLY A 105 6.99 -13.52 14.09
N LYS A 106 5.81 -13.04 13.70
CA LYS A 106 5.00 -13.68 12.66
C LYS A 106 5.47 -13.27 11.27
N THR A 107 5.36 -14.18 10.32
CA THR A 107 5.51 -13.90 8.89
C THR A 107 4.16 -13.63 8.28
N ILE A 108 4.02 -12.60 7.46
CA ILE A 108 2.76 -12.22 6.82
C ILE A 108 2.98 -12.09 5.32
N LEU A 109 2.18 -12.84 4.55
CA LEU A 109 1.98 -12.62 3.12
C LEU A 109 0.68 -11.86 2.94
N ILE A 110 0.75 -10.71 2.28
CA ILE A 110 -0.39 -9.82 2.07
C ILE A 110 -0.55 -9.52 0.58
N SER A 111 -1.77 -9.58 0.05
CA SER A 111 -2.10 -8.99 -1.25
C SER A 111 -2.74 -7.61 -1.05
N SER A 112 -2.47 -6.68 -1.95
CA SER A 112 -3.17 -5.40 -2.02
C SER A 112 -2.98 -4.76 -3.38
N HIS A 113 -3.99 -4.00 -3.81
CA HIS A 113 -3.90 -3.09 -4.96
C HIS A 113 -3.60 -1.65 -4.53
N ILE A 114 -3.54 -1.36 -3.23
CA ILE A 114 -3.24 -0.03 -2.68
C ILE A 114 -1.73 0.06 -2.42
N LEU A 115 -0.97 0.40 -3.46
CA LEU A 115 0.49 0.35 -3.45
C LEU A 115 1.12 1.30 -2.42
N SER A 116 0.52 2.47 -2.19
CA SER A 116 0.94 3.42 -1.16
C SER A 116 0.86 2.84 0.26
N GLU A 117 -0.08 1.93 0.55
CA GLU A 117 -0.16 1.26 1.83
C GLU A 117 0.84 0.10 1.94
N ILE A 118 1.09 -0.61 0.83
CA ILE A 118 2.11 -1.66 0.77
C ILE A 118 3.51 -1.09 1.03
N SER A 119 3.84 0.06 0.46
CA SER A 119 5.13 0.73 0.70
C SER A 119 5.36 1.10 2.18
N LEU A 120 4.30 1.21 2.96
CA LEU A 120 4.39 1.45 4.40
C LEU A 120 4.47 0.16 5.24
N LEU A 121 4.20 -1.02 4.67
CA LEU A 121 4.06 -2.29 5.42
C LEU A 121 5.12 -3.31 5.07
N ALA A 122 5.40 -3.49 3.78
CA ALA A 122 6.15 -4.60 3.26
C ALA A 122 7.66 -4.44 3.48
N ASP A 123 8.34 -5.55 3.73
CA ASP A 123 9.80 -5.65 3.67
C ASP A 123 10.22 -6.08 2.25
N ASP A 124 9.50 -7.03 1.65
CA ASP A 124 9.70 -7.55 0.31
C ASP A 124 8.41 -7.43 -0.50
N ILE A 125 8.52 -7.21 -1.81
CA ILE A 125 7.40 -7.03 -2.74
C ILE A 125 7.53 -7.97 -3.91
N GLY A 126 6.45 -8.71 -4.21
CA GLY A 126 6.27 -9.46 -5.44
C GLY A 126 5.26 -8.76 -6.35
N ILE A 127 5.62 -8.50 -7.60
CA ILE A 127 4.73 -7.95 -8.63
C ILE A 127 4.20 -9.10 -9.48
N ILE A 128 2.88 -9.28 -9.46
CA ILE A 128 2.19 -10.30 -10.25
C ILE A 128 1.32 -9.61 -11.28
N ASP A 129 1.42 -10.06 -12.53
CA ASP A 129 0.56 -9.61 -13.62
C ASP A 129 0.14 -10.81 -14.48
N HIS A 130 -1.14 -10.87 -14.85
CA HIS A 130 -1.72 -11.99 -15.63
C HIS A 130 -1.32 -13.39 -15.11
N GLY A 131 -1.21 -13.56 -13.79
CA GLY A 131 -0.85 -14.84 -13.16
C GLY A 131 0.64 -15.18 -13.22
N VAL A 132 1.50 -14.27 -13.66
CA VAL A 132 2.96 -14.44 -13.73
C VAL A 132 3.61 -13.51 -12.70
N LEU A 133 4.54 -14.07 -11.91
CA LEU A 133 5.41 -13.26 -11.04
C LEU A 133 6.46 -12.58 -11.93
N LEU A 134 6.34 -11.26 -12.08
CA LEU A 134 7.24 -10.46 -12.91
C LEU A 134 8.53 -10.11 -12.18
N GLU A 135 8.42 -9.80 -10.90
CA GLU A 135 9.56 -9.37 -10.08
C GLU A 135 9.31 -9.69 -8.61
N GLU A 136 10.38 -10.00 -7.88
CA GLU A 136 10.39 -10.17 -6.43
C GLU A 136 11.66 -9.51 -5.88
N GLU A 137 11.50 -8.47 -5.07
CA GLU A 137 12.62 -7.67 -4.57
C GLU A 137 12.28 -7.08 -3.19
N SER A 138 13.30 -6.74 -2.41
CA SER A 138 13.08 -5.95 -1.20
C SER A 138 12.60 -4.54 -1.53
N LEU A 139 11.72 -3.99 -0.66
CA LEU A 139 11.22 -2.62 -0.83
C LEU A 139 12.36 -1.61 -0.94
N SER A 140 13.41 -1.76 -0.14
CA SER A 140 14.58 -0.87 -0.18
C SER A 140 15.32 -0.90 -1.52
N VAL A 141 15.36 -2.05 -2.21
CA VAL A 141 15.93 -2.16 -3.57
C VAL A 141 15.02 -1.48 -4.58
N LEU A 142 13.70 -1.67 -4.46
CA LEU A 142 12.73 -1.00 -5.34
C LEU A 142 12.77 0.52 -5.18
N GLU A 143 12.83 1.03 -3.95
CA GLU A 143 12.99 2.47 -3.68
C GLU A 143 14.28 3.04 -4.28
N ASN A 144 15.38 2.29 -4.25
CA ASN A 144 16.63 2.70 -4.90
C ASN A 144 16.57 2.65 -6.43
N LYS A 145 15.69 1.83 -7.01
CA LYS A 145 15.41 1.80 -8.46
C LYS A 145 14.48 2.94 -8.90
N ASN A 146 13.84 3.65 -7.97
CA ASN A 146 12.97 4.78 -8.24
C ASN A 146 13.78 5.92 -8.88
N ARG A 147 13.22 6.45 -9.94
CA ARG A 147 13.87 7.56 -10.66
C ARG A 147 13.60 8.85 -9.90
N ARG A 148 14.68 9.52 -9.51
CA ARG A 148 14.59 10.91 -9.06
C ARG A 148 14.31 11.80 -10.25
N CYS A 149 13.42 12.75 -10.07
CA CYS A 149 13.09 13.71 -11.10
C CYS A 149 12.93 15.12 -10.52
N ILE A 150 13.05 16.12 -11.40
CA ILE A 150 12.60 17.49 -11.13
C ILE A 150 11.23 17.62 -11.79
N HIS A 151 10.19 17.85 -11.01
CA HIS A 151 8.87 18.19 -11.53
C HIS A 151 8.81 19.69 -11.82
N LEU A 152 8.26 20.03 -12.98
CA LEU A 152 8.05 21.38 -13.46
C LEU A 152 6.57 21.58 -13.79
N GLY A 153 5.91 22.50 -13.08
CA GLY A 153 4.61 23.07 -13.45
C GLY A 153 4.81 24.41 -14.14
N ILE A 154 4.44 24.54 -15.41
CA ILE A 154 4.81 25.66 -16.29
C ILE A 154 3.67 26.07 -17.20
N SER A 155 3.79 27.26 -17.82
CA SER A 155 2.77 27.78 -18.72
C SER A 155 2.74 27.14 -20.12
N ASP A 156 3.86 26.57 -20.60
CA ASP A 156 4.01 25.98 -21.94
C ASP A 156 5.08 24.89 -21.93
N ALA A 157 4.65 23.65 -21.93
CA ALA A 157 5.52 22.48 -21.92
C ALA A 157 6.30 22.31 -23.23
N ALA A 158 5.73 22.71 -24.38
CA ALA A 158 6.41 22.58 -25.65
C ALA A 158 7.59 23.55 -25.78
N GLN A 159 7.41 24.78 -25.30
CA GLN A 159 8.49 25.78 -25.25
C GLN A 159 9.58 25.37 -24.23
N ALA A 160 9.17 24.88 -23.05
CA ALA A 160 10.09 24.41 -22.04
C ALA A 160 10.95 23.22 -22.51
N ALA A 161 10.33 22.26 -23.20
CA ALA A 161 11.06 21.12 -23.78
C ALA A 161 12.17 21.60 -24.75
N ARG A 162 11.89 22.60 -25.59
CA ARG A 162 12.90 23.19 -26.48
C ARG A 162 14.05 23.83 -25.70
N LEU A 163 13.75 24.54 -24.60
CA LEU A 163 14.80 25.13 -23.74
C LEU A 163 15.64 24.06 -23.04
N LEU A 164 15.01 22.97 -22.58
CA LEU A 164 15.72 21.85 -21.99
C LEU A 164 16.70 21.22 -22.99
N GLU A 165 16.30 21.06 -24.24
CA GLU A 165 17.16 20.49 -25.28
C GLU A 165 18.25 21.45 -25.74
N THR A 166 17.95 22.75 -25.95
CA THR A 166 18.86 23.70 -26.59
C THR A 166 19.78 24.45 -25.63
N VAL A 167 19.29 24.75 -24.41
CA VAL A 167 20.02 25.55 -23.42
C VAL A 167 20.59 24.68 -22.31
N VAL A 168 19.76 23.75 -21.78
CA VAL A 168 20.19 22.86 -20.71
C VAL A 168 20.92 21.63 -21.25
N HIS A 169 20.71 21.29 -22.53
CA HIS A 169 21.31 20.17 -23.24
C HIS A 169 20.93 18.80 -22.68
N THR A 170 19.72 18.68 -22.10
CA THR A 170 19.19 17.39 -21.64
C THR A 170 18.05 16.90 -22.54
N LYS A 171 18.01 15.58 -22.75
CA LYS A 171 16.88 14.86 -23.38
C LYS A 171 16.21 13.89 -22.41
N GLN A 172 16.66 13.87 -21.15
CA GLN A 172 16.16 12.97 -20.13
C GLN A 172 14.95 13.62 -19.42
N PHE A 173 13.88 13.87 -20.15
CA PHE A 173 12.64 14.39 -19.61
C PHE A 173 11.44 13.75 -20.29
N LYS A 174 10.28 13.85 -19.62
CA LYS A 174 8.98 13.42 -20.12
C LYS A 174 7.98 14.55 -19.95
N ILE A 175 7.24 14.85 -20.99
CA ILE A 175 6.10 15.75 -20.95
C ILE A 175 4.90 14.89 -20.50
N ASP A 176 4.32 15.23 -19.37
CA ASP A 176 3.15 14.52 -18.84
C ASP A 176 1.85 15.12 -19.42
N ASP A 177 1.80 16.46 -19.58
CA ASP A 177 0.73 17.22 -20.23
C ASP A 177 1.23 18.60 -20.70
N ASP A 178 0.31 19.48 -21.14
CA ASP A 178 0.66 20.80 -21.68
C ASP A 178 1.31 21.76 -20.65
N GLN A 179 1.25 21.44 -19.36
CA GLN A 179 1.74 22.26 -18.26
C GLN A 179 2.74 21.56 -17.34
N ASN A 180 2.96 20.25 -17.50
CA ASN A 180 3.78 19.47 -16.60
C ASN A 180 4.86 18.68 -17.31
N ILE A 181 6.12 18.82 -16.82
CA ILE A 181 7.28 18.09 -17.30
C ILE A 181 7.99 17.45 -16.10
N ARG A 182 8.44 16.21 -16.25
CA ARG A 182 9.37 15.56 -15.33
C ARG A 182 10.74 15.40 -15.98
N ILE A 183 11.78 15.92 -15.32
CA ILE A 183 13.17 15.85 -15.78
C ILE A 183 13.91 14.81 -14.94
N PHE A 184 14.44 13.78 -15.60
CA PHE A 184 15.12 12.63 -14.94
C PHE A 184 16.65 12.79 -14.93
N ASP A 185 17.16 13.89 -15.43
CA ASP A 185 18.59 14.20 -15.40
C ASP A 185 18.99 14.69 -14.00
N THR A 186 19.52 13.78 -13.19
CA THR A 186 19.92 14.04 -11.80
C THR A 186 21.16 14.92 -11.66
N SER A 187 21.86 15.24 -12.77
CA SER A 187 22.98 16.15 -12.77
C SER A 187 22.55 17.62 -12.72
N LEU A 188 21.29 17.90 -13.04
CA LEU A 188 20.74 19.24 -13.08
C LEU A 188 20.30 19.70 -11.69
N SER A 189 20.60 20.96 -11.38
CA SER A 189 20.04 21.58 -10.18
C SER A 189 18.67 22.22 -10.48
N PRO A 190 17.71 22.15 -9.56
CA PRO A 190 16.43 22.84 -9.72
C PRO A 190 16.59 24.35 -9.99
N ALA A 191 17.62 24.99 -9.40
CA ALA A 191 17.91 26.41 -9.61
C ALA A 191 18.28 26.72 -11.06
N LEU A 192 19.13 25.89 -11.71
CA LEU A 192 19.51 26.07 -13.13
C LEU A 192 18.28 25.93 -14.03
N VAL A 193 17.42 24.95 -13.75
CA VAL A 193 16.18 24.70 -14.50
C VAL A 193 15.23 25.89 -14.36
N SER A 194 14.99 26.35 -13.11
CA SER A 194 14.15 27.53 -12.84
C SER A 194 14.64 28.77 -13.59
N ASP A 195 15.93 29.10 -13.45
CA ASP A 195 16.55 30.24 -14.13
C ASP A 195 16.38 30.18 -15.65
N THR A 196 16.54 29.00 -16.23
CA THR A 196 16.40 28.80 -17.67
C THR A 196 14.97 29.04 -18.13
N MET A 197 13.98 28.53 -17.41
CA MET A 197 12.55 28.72 -17.73
C MET A 197 12.17 30.19 -17.66
N LEU A 198 12.53 30.88 -16.57
CA LEU A 198 12.25 32.31 -16.39
C LEU A 198 12.90 33.20 -17.44
N LYS A 199 14.19 32.95 -17.77
CA LYS A 199 14.90 33.68 -18.86
C LYS A 199 14.30 33.39 -20.23
N GLY A 200 13.71 32.21 -20.44
CA GLY A 200 12.98 31.84 -21.64
C GLY A 200 11.55 32.39 -21.73
N GLY A 201 11.10 33.19 -20.74
CA GLY A 201 9.79 33.80 -20.72
C GLY A 201 8.66 32.84 -20.34
N ILE A 202 8.99 31.68 -19.74
CA ILE A 202 8.03 30.69 -19.27
C ILE A 202 7.68 30.99 -17.82
N SER A 203 6.37 31.08 -17.51
CA SER A 203 5.90 31.18 -16.14
C SER A 203 6.04 29.83 -15.45
N LEU A 204 6.66 29.85 -14.27
CA LEU A 204 6.85 28.69 -13.42
C LEU A 204 5.79 28.72 -12.30
N TYR A 205 4.97 27.69 -12.20
CA TYR A 205 3.92 27.54 -11.20
C TYR A 205 4.36 26.64 -10.05
N ASP A 206 5.14 25.61 -10.38
CA ASP A 206 5.64 24.62 -9.43
C ASP A 206 7.02 24.12 -9.86
N LEU A 207 7.89 23.85 -8.88
CA LEU A 207 9.18 23.21 -9.08
C LEU A 207 9.57 22.48 -7.79
N HIS A 208 9.62 21.16 -7.85
CA HIS A 208 10.07 20.35 -6.72
C HIS A 208 10.83 19.11 -7.19
N LEU A 209 11.66 18.56 -6.29
CA LEU A 209 12.26 17.25 -6.49
C LEU A 209 11.21 16.21 -6.20
N CYS A 210 11.03 15.27 -7.12
CA CYS A 210 10.16 14.12 -6.96
C CYS A 210 10.95 12.83 -7.10
N GLU A 211 10.42 11.78 -6.50
CA GLU A 211 10.87 10.41 -6.73
C GLU A 211 9.68 9.64 -7.30
N ASP A 212 9.93 8.70 -8.22
CA ASP A 212 8.89 7.80 -8.70
C ASP A 212 8.22 7.12 -7.49
N THR A 213 6.92 6.99 -7.52
CA THR A 213 6.19 6.22 -6.52
C THR A 213 6.26 4.73 -6.84
N LEU A 214 5.84 3.87 -5.90
CA LEU A 214 5.68 2.45 -6.17
C LEU A 214 4.64 2.21 -7.28
N GLU A 215 3.62 3.09 -7.39
CA GLU A 215 2.64 3.09 -8.48
C GLU A 215 3.28 3.36 -9.86
N ASP A 216 4.20 4.32 -9.95
CA ASP A 216 4.93 4.61 -11.20
C ASP A 216 5.83 3.43 -11.58
N TYR A 217 6.47 2.81 -10.58
CA TYR A 217 7.27 1.62 -10.78
C TYR A 217 6.42 0.46 -11.31
N PHE A 218 5.28 0.18 -10.65
CA PHE A 218 4.35 -0.87 -11.05
C PHE A 218 3.87 -0.68 -12.49
N LYS A 219 3.38 0.51 -12.86
CA LYS A 219 2.96 0.84 -14.24
C LYS A 219 4.06 0.61 -15.26
N ARG A 220 5.32 0.84 -14.90
CA ARG A 220 6.46 0.62 -15.78
C ARG A 220 6.74 -0.86 -16.01
N VAL A 221 6.64 -1.68 -14.97
CA VAL A 221 6.90 -3.12 -15.02
C VAL A 221 5.77 -3.87 -15.74
N THR A 222 4.52 -3.46 -15.54
CA THR A 222 3.32 -4.07 -16.15
C THR A 222 2.96 -3.51 -17.52
N GLY A 223 3.78 -2.62 -18.11
CA GLY A 223 3.54 -2.05 -19.44
C GLY A 223 2.49 -0.96 -19.49
N GLY A 224 2.06 -0.42 -18.35
CA GLY A 224 1.15 0.72 -18.26
C GLY A 224 -0.34 0.39 -18.37
N GLU A 225 -0.71 -0.86 -18.50
CA GLU A 225 -2.09 -1.31 -18.33
C GLU A 225 -2.38 -1.34 -16.83
N GLY A 226 -3.15 -0.34 -16.38
CA GLY A 226 -3.46 -0.16 -14.97
C GLY A 226 -4.28 -1.32 -14.42
N ILE A 227 -4.19 -1.50 -13.10
CA ILE A 227 -5.04 -2.40 -12.31
C ILE A 227 -6.50 -1.99 -12.57
N GLY A 228 -7.25 -2.84 -13.29
CA GLY A 228 -8.69 -2.69 -13.51
C GLY A 228 -9.48 -3.19 -12.32
#